data_646d0f2635cb6583b76d0be644a4e6d8
#
_entry.id   646d0f2635cb6583b76d0be644a4e6d8
#
_cell.length_a   1.000
_cell.length_b   1.000
_cell.length_c   1.000
_cell.angle_alpha   90.00
_cell.angle_beta   90.00
_cell.angle_gamma   90.00
#
_symmetry.space_group_name_H-M   'P 1'
#
loop_
_entity.id
_entity.type
_entity.pdbx_description
1 polymer ?
#
loop_
_entity_poly.entity_id
_entity_poly.type
_entity_poly.pdbx_seq_one_letter_code
_entity_poly.pdbx_strand_id
1 'polypeptide(L)'
;MKKWIISLLIIIALCSIRFYDVWILDVLRLKALDSHQRQQQTEIVDNVVTIEINNDTLSEYGQWPFPRGELANHIHRLYESGAGLVILPMLFAEPDRFDQDTQFQDMLLKTPTIIGQVPAQVTDGNPVTRGVAAVGESWKPWLYRYSAAVGPLKEFAEAAIGVGMLIVAPEKDGVVRRTPLAVQIDDQIYPSMSMEILRVATGDVSYQIKTGVAGVEALRIPKYNIIKTDQNGNIWLDFKWRTETYALHEELPKLDGKIVILSLTAAGLDAPVPTPVGVIQNHDLIASSIATMMSGRNITRPYWTDLAELGSSFILALLISIVVLTLRWHYGIILLPIMLGGSYYGSLYLFTEYSYLVDWSWPALTVFVVWSSSAFLRFMQEYKLRQQIKKQFEHYLDPRQVAILQK
;
A
#
# COMPACT_ATOMS: atom_id res chain seq x y z
N MET A 1 -14.85 0.52 44.69
CA MET A 1 -14.77 -0.78 43.98
C MET A 1 -15.53 -0.76 42.65
N LYS A 2 -16.83 -0.47 42.60
CA LYS A 2 -17.65 -0.56 41.36
C LYS A 2 -17.08 0.18 40.13
N LYS A 3 -16.53 1.40 40.25
CA LYS A 3 -15.96 2.18 39.14
C LYS A 3 -14.74 1.49 38.50
N TRP A 4 -13.89 0.84 39.29
CA TRP A 4 -12.73 0.12 38.84
C TRP A 4 -13.11 -1.12 38.02
N ILE A 5 -14.11 -1.86 38.51
CA ILE A 5 -14.63 -3.05 37.83
C ILE A 5 -15.22 -2.66 36.47
N ILE A 6 -16.03 -1.58 36.43
CA ILE A 6 -16.62 -1.09 35.17
C ILE A 6 -15.52 -0.67 34.19
N SER A 7 -14.54 0.12 34.64
CA SER A 7 -13.43 0.56 33.77
C SER A 7 -12.62 -0.62 33.23
N LEU A 8 -12.32 -1.61 34.08
CA LEU A 8 -11.62 -2.83 33.67
C LEU A 8 -12.43 -3.64 32.66
N LEU A 9 -13.73 -3.78 32.86
CA LEU A 9 -14.62 -4.46 31.90
C LEU A 9 -14.66 -3.76 30.55
N ILE A 10 -14.64 -2.42 30.52
CA ILE A 10 -14.56 -1.65 29.27
C ILE A 10 -13.21 -1.92 28.55
N ILE A 11 -12.10 -1.92 29.28
CA ILE A 11 -10.76 -2.22 28.71
C ILE A 11 -10.75 -3.62 28.11
N ILE A 12 -11.23 -4.63 28.85
CA ILE A 12 -11.30 -6.01 28.38
C ILE A 12 -12.20 -6.14 27.16
N ALA A 13 -13.36 -5.47 27.14
CA ALA A 13 -14.27 -5.48 26.00
C ALA A 13 -13.63 -4.87 24.75
N LEU A 14 -12.93 -3.73 24.86
CA LEU A 14 -12.21 -3.12 23.75
C LEU A 14 -11.09 -4.02 23.25
N CYS A 15 -10.29 -4.59 24.14
CA CYS A 15 -9.26 -5.56 23.76
C CYS A 15 -9.85 -6.79 23.05
N SER A 16 -11.01 -7.28 23.51
CA SER A 16 -11.70 -8.43 22.88
C SER A 16 -12.21 -8.10 21.49
N ILE A 17 -12.76 -6.89 21.28
CA ILE A 17 -13.24 -6.44 19.95
C ILE A 17 -12.10 -6.48 18.93
N ARG A 18 -10.87 -6.17 19.32
CA ARG A 18 -9.68 -6.19 18.43
C ARG A 18 -9.38 -7.58 17.88
N PHE A 19 -9.73 -8.65 18.62
CA PHE A 19 -9.52 -10.02 18.15
C PHE A 19 -10.45 -10.45 17.01
N TYR A 20 -11.61 -9.80 16.87
CA TYR A 20 -12.61 -10.19 15.88
C TYR A 20 -12.40 -9.57 14.50
N ASP A 21 -11.33 -8.81 14.31
CA ASP A 21 -10.91 -8.22 13.03
C ASP A 21 -12.06 -7.60 12.21
N VAL A 22 -12.85 -6.74 12.89
CA VAL A 22 -14.04 -6.11 12.32
C VAL A 22 -13.63 -5.20 11.16
N TRP A 23 -14.28 -5.32 10.02
CA TRP A 23 -13.99 -4.55 8.80
C TRP A 23 -13.73 -3.04 9.02
N ILE A 24 -14.54 -2.38 9.86
CA ILE A 24 -14.38 -0.95 10.17
C ILE A 24 -13.01 -0.68 10.84
N LEU A 25 -12.55 -1.59 11.69
CA LEU A 25 -11.26 -1.47 12.39
C LEU A 25 -10.08 -1.64 11.43
N ASP A 26 -10.22 -2.54 10.46
CA ASP A 26 -9.22 -2.69 9.40
C ASP A 26 -9.09 -1.42 8.57
N VAL A 27 -10.20 -0.83 8.14
CA VAL A 27 -10.19 0.44 7.40
C VAL A 27 -9.58 1.56 8.24
N LEU A 28 -9.90 1.65 9.54
CA LEU A 28 -9.32 2.64 10.44
C LEU A 28 -7.80 2.47 10.56
N ARG A 29 -7.33 1.24 10.75
CA ARG A 29 -5.90 0.89 10.78
C ARG A 29 -5.20 1.29 9.49
N LEU A 30 -5.75 0.93 8.33
CA LEU A 30 -5.18 1.28 7.03
C LEU A 30 -5.09 2.79 6.84
N LYS A 31 -6.14 3.55 7.20
CA LYS A 31 -6.12 5.02 7.17
C LYS A 31 -5.09 5.63 8.14
N ALA A 32 -4.90 5.02 9.30
CA ALA A 32 -3.87 5.44 10.24
C ALA A 32 -2.46 5.24 9.65
N LEU A 33 -2.21 4.11 8.99
CA LEU A 33 -0.95 3.84 8.28
C LEU A 33 -0.73 4.77 7.08
N ASP A 34 -1.79 5.12 6.34
CA ASP A 34 -1.74 6.11 5.26
C ASP A 34 -1.21 7.47 5.74
N SER A 35 -1.48 7.84 7.00
CA SER A 35 -1.01 9.12 7.55
C SER A 35 0.52 9.22 7.59
N HIS A 36 1.22 8.09 7.76
CA HIS A 36 2.68 8.03 7.74
C HIS A 36 3.24 8.18 6.32
N GLN A 37 2.60 7.54 5.34
CA GLN A 37 2.97 7.67 3.93
C GLN A 37 2.87 9.12 3.44
N ARG A 38 1.82 9.86 3.86
CA ARG A 38 1.60 11.26 3.47
C ARG A 38 2.64 12.23 4.02
N GLN A 39 3.35 11.87 5.09
CA GLN A 39 4.36 12.72 5.71
C GLN A 39 5.75 12.54 5.11
N GLN A 40 5.95 11.51 4.29
CA GLN A 40 7.22 11.31 3.63
C GLN A 40 7.47 12.38 2.58
N GLN A 41 8.70 12.86 2.52
CA GLN A 41 9.14 13.74 1.44
C GLN A 41 9.28 12.94 0.15
N THR A 42 8.84 13.53 -0.95
CA THR A 42 8.98 12.93 -2.28
C THR A 42 10.45 12.89 -2.69
N GLU A 43 10.88 11.74 -3.18
CA GLU A 43 12.22 11.48 -3.69
C GLU A 43 12.15 11.02 -5.14
N ILE A 44 13.09 11.45 -5.98
CA ILE A 44 13.18 11.03 -7.38
C ILE A 44 14.01 9.74 -7.47
N VAL A 45 13.55 8.81 -8.29
CA VAL A 45 14.26 7.56 -8.60
C VAL A 45 15.24 7.83 -9.74
N ASP A 46 16.53 7.78 -9.48
CA ASP A 46 17.57 8.16 -10.47
C ASP A 46 17.59 7.25 -11.71
N ASN A 47 17.32 5.97 -11.56
CA ASN A 47 17.47 4.98 -12.62
C ASN A 47 16.19 4.69 -13.42
N VAL A 48 15.09 5.37 -13.13
CA VAL A 48 13.81 5.19 -13.81
C VAL A 48 13.29 6.53 -14.29
N VAL A 49 12.89 6.59 -15.56
CA VAL A 49 12.32 7.78 -16.19
C VAL A 49 10.98 7.39 -16.83
N THR A 50 10.00 8.26 -16.74
CA THR A 50 8.72 8.10 -17.43
C THR A 50 8.67 9.01 -18.65
N ILE A 51 8.32 8.43 -19.80
CA ILE A 51 7.99 9.18 -21.01
C ILE A 51 6.48 9.04 -21.24
N GLU A 52 5.79 10.17 -21.35
CA GLU A 52 4.34 10.21 -21.43
C GLU A 52 3.83 10.43 -22.85
N ILE A 53 2.86 9.61 -23.22
CA ILE A 53 1.97 9.87 -24.35
C ILE A 53 0.75 10.61 -23.78
N ASN A 54 0.85 11.93 -23.70
CA ASN A 54 -0.17 12.83 -23.17
C ASN A 54 -1.03 13.45 -24.29
N ASN A 55 -1.93 14.36 -23.97
CA ASN A 55 -2.81 15.03 -24.94
C ASN A 55 -2.04 15.81 -25.99
N ASP A 56 -0.94 16.47 -25.63
CA ASP A 56 -0.11 17.25 -26.55
C ASP A 56 0.63 16.33 -27.53
N THR A 57 1.12 15.18 -27.02
CA THR A 57 1.67 14.12 -27.87
C THR A 57 0.66 13.62 -28.89
N LEU A 58 -0.61 13.39 -28.47
CA LEU A 58 -1.67 12.99 -29.42
C LEU A 58 -2.05 14.08 -30.41
N SER A 59 -1.91 15.35 -30.04
CA SER A 59 -2.15 16.48 -30.93
C SER A 59 -1.09 16.57 -32.03
N GLU A 60 0.15 16.15 -31.74
CA GLU A 60 1.27 16.18 -32.68
C GLU A 60 1.32 14.94 -33.58
N TYR A 61 1.24 13.73 -32.97
CA TYR A 61 1.42 12.46 -33.68
C TYR A 61 0.10 11.79 -34.12
N GLY A 62 -1.05 12.27 -33.65
CA GLY A 62 -2.36 11.73 -34.01
C GLY A 62 -2.98 10.86 -32.94
N GLN A 63 -4.06 10.19 -33.32
CA GLN A 63 -4.92 9.45 -32.39
C GLN A 63 -4.28 8.13 -31.93
N TRP A 64 -4.38 7.85 -30.64
CA TRP A 64 -4.07 6.55 -30.08
C TRP A 64 -5.15 5.48 -30.41
N PRO A 65 -4.80 4.19 -30.64
CA PRO A 65 -3.44 3.66 -30.65
C PRO A 65 -2.69 4.02 -31.95
N PHE A 66 -1.41 4.38 -31.79
CA PHE A 66 -0.53 4.61 -32.92
C PHE A 66 -0.36 3.36 -33.80
N PRO A 67 -0.13 3.50 -35.10
CA PRO A 67 0.35 2.40 -35.94
C PRO A 67 1.58 1.74 -35.32
N ARG A 68 1.68 0.41 -35.40
CA ARG A 68 2.77 -0.34 -34.75
C ARG A 68 4.16 0.10 -35.21
N GLY A 69 4.31 0.46 -36.49
CA GLY A 69 5.56 0.99 -37.01
C GLY A 69 5.94 2.34 -36.45
N GLU A 70 4.95 3.22 -36.24
CA GLU A 70 5.19 4.52 -35.59
C GLU A 70 5.60 4.35 -34.12
N LEU A 71 4.91 3.47 -33.39
CA LEU A 71 5.29 3.14 -32.01
C LEU A 71 6.71 2.55 -31.97
N ALA A 72 7.07 1.68 -32.92
CA ALA A 72 8.42 1.14 -33.04
C ALA A 72 9.48 2.24 -33.26
N ASN A 73 9.17 3.25 -34.08
CA ASN A 73 10.05 4.39 -34.31
C ASN A 73 10.24 5.24 -33.03
N HIS A 74 9.16 5.47 -32.27
CA HIS A 74 9.26 6.17 -30.99
C HIS A 74 10.13 5.42 -30.00
N ILE A 75 9.98 4.11 -29.90
CA ILE A 75 10.84 3.27 -29.03
C ILE A 75 12.29 3.31 -29.50
N HIS A 76 12.54 3.28 -30.81
CA HIS A 76 13.90 3.42 -31.34
C HIS A 76 14.54 4.75 -30.93
N ARG A 77 13.81 5.88 -30.98
CA ARG A 77 14.30 7.18 -30.48
C ARG A 77 14.68 7.14 -29.01
N LEU A 78 13.94 6.39 -28.16
CA LEU A 78 14.32 6.23 -26.75
C LEU A 78 15.67 5.54 -26.61
N TYR A 79 15.94 4.50 -27.42
CA TYR A 79 17.24 3.83 -27.43
C TYR A 79 18.35 4.69 -28.01
N GLU A 80 18.09 5.50 -29.04
CA GLU A 80 19.05 6.48 -29.55
C GLU A 80 19.40 7.54 -28.48
N SER A 81 18.47 7.85 -27.58
CA SER A 81 18.70 8.75 -26.44
C SER A 81 19.42 8.05 -25.26
N GLY A 82 19.76 6.75 -25.40
CA GLY A 82 20.55 6.00 -24.41
C GLY A 82 19.74 5.12 -23.46
N ALA A 83 18.44 4.88 -23.69
CA ALA A 83 17.65 3.98 -22.83
C ALA A 83 18.30 2.59 -22.69
N GLY A 84 18.37 2.07 -21.47
CA GLY A 84 18.88 0.73 -21.21
C GLY A 84 17.82 -0.36 -21.33
N LEU A 85 16.58 -0.03 -20.94
CA LEU A 85 15.44 -0.94 -20.95
C LEU A 85 14.18 -0.10 -21.13
N VAL A 86 13.30 -0.47 -22.10
CA VAL A 86 12.02 0.19 -22.33
C VAL A 86 10.88 -0.70 -21.85
N ILE A 87 9.95 -0.11 -21.12
CA ILE A 87 8.78 -0.78 -20.56
C ILE A 87 7.52 -0.21 -21.23
N LEU A 88 6.74 -1.08 -21.82
CA LEU A 88 5.43 -0.77 -22.37
C LEU A 88 4.35 -1.40 -21.49
N PRO A 89 3.81 -0.68 -20.48
CA PRO A 89 2.77 -1.23 -19.62
C PRO A 89 1.41 -1.23 -20.33
N MET A 90 1.37 -1.86 -21.48
CA MET A 90 0.19 -1.94 -22.36
C MET A 90 0.08 -3.34 -22.97
N LEU A 91 -1.13 -3.66 -23.39
CA LEU A 91 -1.49 -4.95 -23.98
C LEU A 91 -1.46 -4.86 -25.52
N PHE A 92 -0.87 -5.88 -26.15
CA PHE A 92 -0.77 -6.02 -27.60
C PHE A 92 -1.39 -7.35 -28.05
N ALA A 93 -2.68 -7.55 -27.74
CA ALA A 93 -3.40 -8.81 -28.01
C ALA A 93 -4.01 -8.90 -29.40
N GLU A 94 -4.18 -7.76 -30.09
CA GLU A 94 -4.84 -7.70 -31.37
C GLU A 94 -3.85 -7.28 -32.48
N PRO A 95 -4.03 -7.77 -33.73
CA PRO A 95 -3.25 -7.30 -34.87
C PRO A 95 -3.40 -5.80 -35.14
N ASP A 96 -2.37 -5.20 -35.68
CA ASP A 96 -2.39 -3.78 -36.05
C ASP A 96 -3.36 -3.55 -37.23
N ARG A 97 -4.21 -2.55 -37.08
CA ARG A 97 -5.14 -2.12 -38.15
C ARG A 97 -4.45 -1.57 -39.41
N PHE A 98 -3.15 -1.25 -39.31
CA PHE A 98 -2.34 -0.74 -40.43
C PHE A 98 -1.33 -1.76 -40.96
N ASP A 99 -1.43 -3.02 -40.52
CA ASP A 99 -0.59 -4.13 -40.96
C ASP A 99 0.93 -3.90 -40.76
N GLN A 100 1.29 -3.27 -39.62
CA GLN A 100 2.65 -2.92 -39.27
C GLN A 100 3.24 -3.77 -38.13
N ASP A 101 2.63 -4.90 -37.81
CA ASP A 101 3.05 -5.79 -36.74
C ASP A 101 4.49 -6.32 -36.94
N THR A 102 4.90 -6.60 -38.19
CA THR A 102 6.25 -7.05 -38.49
C THR A 102 7.32 -6.01 -38.07
N GLN A 103 7.05 -4.71 -38.29
CA GLN A 103 7.98 -3.66 -37.91
C GLN A 103 8.15 -3.59 -36.38
N PHE A 104 7.05 -3.74 -35.66
CA PHE A 104 7.05 -3.77 -34.19
C PHE A 104 7.75 -5.01 -33.64
N GLN A 105 7.51 -6.18 -34.21
CA GLN A 105 8.22 -7.41 -33.90
C GLN A 105 9.74 -7.26 -34.12
N ASP A 106 10.16 -6.71 -35.25
CA ASP A 106 11.57 -6.46 -35.57
C ASP A 106 12.23 -5.52 -34.57
N MET A 107 11.50 -4.51 -34.09
CA MET A 107 11.97 -3.62 -33.02
C MET A 107 12.14 -4.39 -31.70
N LEU A 108 11.17 -5.20 -31.29
CA LEU A 108 11.23 -6.00 -30.08
C LEU A 108 12.43 -6.98 -30.08
N LEU A 109 12.74 -7.59 -31.24
CA LEU A 109 13.90 -8.50 -31.38
C LEU A 109 15.24 -7.78 -31.25
N LYS A 110 15.31 -6.49 -31.60
CA LYS A 110 16.55 -5.70 -31.63
C LYS A 110 16.79 -4.91 -30.34
N THR A 111 15.75 -4.73 -29.53
CA THR A 111 15.81 -3.83 -28.36
C THR A 111 15.27 -4.53 -27.10
N PRO A 112 15.92 -4.33 -25.92
CA PRO A 112 15.46 -4.92 -24.67
C PRO A 112 14.16 -4.25 -24.18
N THR A 113 13.02 -4.68 -24.73
CA THR A 113 11.69 -4.12 -24.43
C THR A 113 10.82 -5.13 -23.71
N ILE A 114 10.15 -4.68 -22.61
CA ILE A 114 9.18 -5.47 -21.84
C ILE A 114 7.78 -4.97 -22.20
N ILE A 115 6.85 -5.91 -22.46
CA ILE A 115 5.45 -5.62 -22.75
C ILE A 115 4.51 -6.18 -21.70
N GLY A 116 3.25 -5.73 -21.70
CA GLY A 116 2.24 -6.11 -20.72
C GLY A 116 1.38 -7.30 -21.11
N GLN A 117 0.86 -7.96 -20.10
CA GLN A 117 -0.28 -8.88 -20.15
C GLN A 117 -1.20 -8.62 -18.95
N VAL A 118 -2.46 -9.02 -19.01
CA VAL A 118 -3.45 -8.68 -17.98
C VAL A 118 -4.21 -9.91 -17.48
N PRO A 119 -4.63 -9.95 -16.19
CA PRO A 119 -5.57 -10.98 -15.72
C PRO A 119 -6.92 -10.83 -16.41
N ALA A 120 -7.60 -11.94 -16.69
CA ALA A 120 -8.87 -11.95 -17.40
C ALA A 120 -9.81 -13.05 -16.89
N GLN A 121 -11.03 -13.09 -17.43
CA GLN A 121 -11.98 -14.16 -17.20
C GLN A 121 -11.84 -15.30 -18.23
N VAL A 122 -11.37 -14.96 -19.42
CA VAL A 122 -11.14 -15.88 -20.53
C VAL A 122 -9.72 -15.65 -21.06
N THR A 123 -9.04 -16.73 -21.41
CA THR A 123 -7.70 -16.66 -22.01
C THR A 123 -7.80 -16.21 -23.47
N ASP A 124 -6.99 -15.21 -23.81
CA ASP A 124 -6.83 -14.74 -25.19
C ASP A 124 -5.36 -14.38 -25.44
N GLY A 125 -4.95 -14.36 -26.71
CA GLY A 125 -3.55 -14.16 -27.08
C GLY A 125 -2.65 -15.27 -26.56
N ASN A 126 -1.42 -14.91 -26.21
CA ASN A 126 -0.40 -15.84 -25.72
C ASN A 126 0.17 -15.39 -24.37
N PRO A 127 -0.52 -15.66 -23.26
CA PRO A 127 0.00 -15.34 -21.94
C PRO A 127 1.33 -16.06 -21.69
N VAL A 128 2.30 -15.31 -21.18
CA VAL A 128 3.66 -15.80 -20.97
C VAL A 128 3.96 -15.92 -19.49
N THR A 129 4.38 -17.12 -19.07
CA THR A 129 5.02 -17.34 -17.78
C THR A 129 6.49 -17.64 -17.98
N ARG A 130 7.34 -17.17 -17.08
CA ARG A 130 8.77 -17.51 -17.04
C ARG A 130 9.00 -18.56 -15.96
N GLY A 131 10.10 -19.28 -16.05
CA GLY A 131 10.42 -20.35 -15.09
C GLY A 131 10.51 -19.81 -13.65
N VAL A 132 9.57 -20.27 -12.81
CA VAL A 132 9.52 -19.95 -11.39
C VAL A 132 9.85 -21.20 -10.59
N ALA A 133 10.91 -21.15 -9.78
CA ALA A 133 11.23 -22.23 -8.86
C ALA A 133 10.53 -22.01 -7.51
N ALA A 134 9.62 -22.90 -7.16
CA ALA A 134 8.96 -22.88 -5.86
C ALA A 134 9.77 -23.71 -4.84
N VAL A 135 10.01 -23.14 -3.64
CA VAL A 135 10.76 -23.77 -2.55
C VAL A 135 9.90 -23.71 -1.28
N GLY A 136 9.77 -24.84 -0.61
CA GLY A 136 8.98 -24.99 0.62
C GLY A 136 7.58 -25.54 0.38
N GLU A 137 6.59 -24.99 1.10
CA GLU A 137 5.20 -25.43 1.06
C GLU A 137 4.47 -24.98 -0.22
N SER A 138 3.24 -25.45 -0.41
CA SER A 138 2.44 -25.04 -1.57
C SER A 138 2.08 -23.55 -1.54
N TRP A 139 2.38 -22.85 -2.62
CA TRP A 139 2.03 -21.44 -2.84
C TRP A 139 0.56 -21.24 -3.28
N LYS A 140 -0.10 -22.30 -3.77
CA LYS A 140 -1.44 -22.26 -4.37
C LYS A 140 -2.54 -21.64 -3.47
N PRO A 141 -2.58 -21.87 -2.15
CA PRO A 141 -3.60 -21.25 -1.29
C PRO A 141 -3.40 -19.77 -1.05
N TRP A 142 -2.22 -19.22 -1.35
CA TRP A 142 -1.78 -17.92 -0.89
C TRP A 142 -1.74 -16.84 -1.98
N LEU A 143 -1.27 -17.18 -3.19
CA LEU A 143 -1.23 -16.23 -4.29
C LEU A 143 -2.64 -15.86 -4.78
N TYR A 144 -2.79 -14.60 -5.22
CA TYR A 144 -4.02 -14.18 -5.89
C TYR A 144 -4.27 -15.05 -7.12
N ARG A 145 -5.48 -15.62 -7.20
CA ARG A 145 -5.89 -16.51 -8.26
C ARG A 145 -6.81 -15.80 -9.25
N TYR A 146 -6.46 -15.88 -10.52
CA TYR A 146 -7.31 -15.45 -11.63
C TYR A 146 -7.69 -16.64 -12.49
N SER A 147 -8.83 -16.52 -13.21
CA SER A 147 -9.37 -17.58 -14.05
C SER A 147 -8.58 -17.73 -15.34
N ALA A 148 -8.03 -16.64 -15.87
CA ALA A 148 -7.37 -16.59 -17.16
C ALA A 148 -6.45 -15.35 -17.26
N ALA A 149 -5.73 -15.24 -18.38
CA ALA A 149 -5.00 -14.04 -18.78
C ALA A 149 -5.22 -13.74 -20.28
N VAL A 150 -5.12 -12.45 -20.60
CA VAL A 150 -4.94 -12.00 -21.98
C VAL A 150 -3.47 -11.63 -22.16
N GLY A 151 -2.81 -12.32 -23.08
CA GLY A 151 -1.41 -12.09 -23.45
C GLY A 151 -1.27 -11.34 -24.77
N PRO A 152 -0.05 -10.96 -25.12
CA PRO A 152 0.24 -10.36 -26.42
C PRO A 152 0.09 -11.37 -27.56
N LEU A 153 0.12 -10.89 -28.81
CA LEU A 153 0.26 -11.75 -29.98
C LEU A 153 1.51 -12.63 -29.85
N LYS A 154 1.45 -13.84 -30.43
CA LYS A 154 2.52 -14.83 -30.29
C LYS A 154 3.88 -14.31 -30.73
N GLU A 155 3.93 -13.63 -31.84
CA GLU A 155 5.12 -13.03 -32.41
C GLU A 155 5.75 -11.99 -31.47
N PHE A 156 4.94 -11.23 -30.72
CA PHE A 156 5.41 -10.26 -29.73
C PHE A 156 5.84 -10.94 -28.43
N ALA A 157 5.09 -11.98 -28.02
CA ALA A 157 5.44 -12.76 -26.83
C ALA A 157 6.80 -13.45 -26.97
N GLU A 158 7.15 -13.89 -28.18
CA GLU A 158 8.43 -14.53 -28.50
C GLU A 158 9.57 -13.52 -28.71
N ALA A 159 9.27 -12.33 -29.25
CA ALA A 159 10.25 -11.28 -29.57
C ALA A 159 10.64 -10.42 -28.35
N ALA A 160 9.71 -10.13 -27.44
CA ALA A 160 9.97 -9.31 -26.27
C ALA A 160 10.92 -9.99 -25.29
N ILE A 161 11.85 -9.22 -24.69
CA ILE A 161 12.77 -9.75 -23.67
C ILE A 161 12.06 -10.18 -22.39
N GLY A 162 10.89 -9.61 -22.13
CA GLY A 162 10.04 -9.91 -20.99
C GLY A 162 8.58 -9.60 -21.24
N VAL A 163 7.70 -10.32 -20.52
CA VAL A 163 6.25 -10.06 -20.49
C VAL A 163 5.80 -10.06 -19.04
N GLY A 164 5.34 -8.92 -18.55
CA GLY A 164 4.93 -8.75 -17.16
C GLY A 164 3.43 -8.59 -16.97
N MET A 165 2.90 -9.13 -15.87
CA MET A 165 1.49 -9.01 -15.54
C MET A 165 1.18 -7.60 -14.99
N LEU A 166 0.26 -6.90 -15.62
CA LEU A 166 -0.28 -5.61 -15.17
C LEU A 166 -1.37 -5.87 -14.13
N ILE A 167 -1.06 -5.65 -12.87
CA ILE A 167 -1.94 -5.97 -11.76
C ILE A 167 -2.11 -4.75 -10.86
N VAL A 168 -3.36 -4.41 -10.61
CA VAL A 168 -3.74 -3.46 -9.56
C VAL A 168 -4.60 -4.21 -8.56
N ALA A 169 -4.19 -4.25 -7.29
CA ALA A 169 -4.88 -4.96 -6.22
C ALA A 169 -5.33 -3.98 -5.13
N PRO A 170 -6.48 -3.30 -5.29
CA PRO A 170 -6.99 -2.39 -4.28
C PRO A 170 -7.42 -3.15 -3.01
N GLU A 171 -7.24 -2.52 -1.86
CA GLU A 171 -7.75 -2.99 -0.59
C GLU A 171 -9.30 -2.87 -0.55
N LYS A 172 -9.93 -3.36 0.51
CA LYS A 172 -11.40 -3.31 0.70
C LYS A 172 -12.01 -1.90 0.64
N ASP A 173 -11.20 -0.87 0.88
CA ASP A 173 -11.60 0.55 0.79
C ASP A 173 -11.29 1.19 -0.57
N GLY A 174 -10.89 0.40 -1.55
CA GLY A 174 -10.56 0.84 -2.90
C GLY A 174 -9.19 1.50 -3.06
N VAL A 175 -8.39 1.59 -1.99
CA VAL A 175 -7.06 2.21 -2.00
C VAL A 175 -5.98 1.17 -2.23
N VAL A 176 -5.05 1.42 -3.14
CA VAL A 176 -3.90 0.56 -3.43
C VAL A 176 -2.74 0.93 -2.52
N ARG A 177 -2.33 0.00 -1.67
CA ARG A 177 -1.20 0.15 -0.74
C ARG A 177 -0.11 -0.88 -0.96
N ARG A 178 -0.50 -2.01 -1.57
CA ARG A 178 0.37 -3.15 -1.84
C ARG A 178 0.25 -3.55 -3.30
N THR A 179 1.30 -4.19 -3.81
CA THR A 179 1.24 -4.81 -5.13
C THR A 179 1.67 -6.27 -5.04
N PRO A 180 0.94 -7.18 -5.70
CA PRO A 180 1.38 -8.56 -5.85
C PRO A 180 2.65 -8.62 -6.70
N LEU A 181 3.65 -9.38 -6.28
CA LEU A 181 4.85 -9.65 -7.08
C LEU A 181 4.63 -10.80 -8.07
N ALA A 182 3.69 -11.67 -7.75
CA ALA A 182 3.27 -12.77 -8.62
C ALA A 182 1.80 -13.11 -8.39
N VAL A 183 1.15 -13.67 -9.41
CA VAL A 183 -0.21 -14.18 -9.34
C VAL A 183 -0.28 -15.58 -9.91
N GLN A 184 -1.37 -16.28 -9.59
CA GLN A 184 -1.67 -17.61 -10.10
C GLN A 184 -2.76 -17.56 -11.14
N ILE A 185 -2.50 -18.24 -12.27
CA ILE A 185 -3.53 -18.56 -13.27
C ILE A 185 -3.39 -20.04 -13.54
N ASP A 186 -4.47 -20.80 -13.38
CA ASP A 186 -4.45 -22.26 -13.35
C ASP A 186 -3.42 -22.79 -12.33
N ASP A 187 -2.46 -23.58 -12.76
CA ASP A 187 -1.40 -24.13 -11.96
C ASP A 187 -0.03 -23.46 -12.21
N GLN A 188 -0.05 -22.27 -12.82
CA GLN A 188 1.17 -21.53 -13.18
C GLN A 188 1.27 -20.21 -12.44
N ILE A 189 2.50 -19.77 -12.21
CA ILE A 189 2.81 -18.49 -11.58
C ILE A 189 3.21 -17.49 -12.66
N TYR A 190 2.57 -16.33 -12.63
CA TYR A 190 2.83 -15.21 -13.52
C TYR A 190 3.45 -14.05 -12.72
N PRO A 191 4.66 -13.60 -13.09
CA PRO A 191 5.29 -12.47 -12.41
C PRO A 191 4.58 -11.15 -12.75
N SER A 192 4.54 -10.23 -11.77
CA SER A 192 4.09 -8.86 -12.02
C SER A 192 5.04 -8.12 -12.97
N MET A 193 4.57 -7.03 -13.57
CA MET A 193 5.39 -6.15 -14.40
C MET A 193 6.65 -5.69 -13.66
N SER A 194 6.54 -5.24 -12.42
CA SER A 194 7.68 -4.76 -11.63
C SER A 194 8.72 -5.85 -11.36
N MET A 195 8.25 -7.08 -11.14
CA MET A 195 9.13 -8.23 -10.92
C MET A 195 9.86 -8.61 -12.21
N GLU A 196 9.17 -8.57 -13.36
CA GLU A 196 9.76 -8.84 -14.66
C GLU A 196 10.79 -7.78 -15.07
N ILE A 197 10.52 -6.51 -14.77
CA ILE A 197 11.47 -5.42 -14.97
C ILE A 197 12.77 -5.67 -14.22
N LEU A 198 12.70 -6.01 -12.94
CA LEU A 198 13.90 -6.28 -12.14
C LEU A 198 14.66 -7.53 -12.63
N ARG A 199 13.93 -8.60 -13.03
CA ARG A 199 14.57 -9.80 -13.59
C ARG A 199 15.37 -9.46 -14.83
N VAL A 200 14.78 -8.72 -15.77
CA VAL A 200 15.47 -8.33 -17.02
C VAL A 200 16.63 -7.39 -16.74
N ALA A 201 16.41 -6.36 -15.90
CA ALA A 201 17.44 -5.37 -15.55
C ALA A 201 18.68 -6.01 -14.90
N THR A 202 18.50 -7.11 -14.15
CA THR A 202 19.60 -7.86 -13.52
C THR A 202 20.19 -8.95 -14.43
N GLY A 203 19.61 -9.17 -15.62
CA GLY A 203 20.01 -10.22 -16.55
C GLY A 203 19.81 -11.63 -16.00
N ASP A 204 18.77 -11.83 -15.18
CA ASP A 204 18.40 -13.13 -14.64
C ASP A 204 17.39 -13.86 -15.55
N VAL A 205 17.37 -15.18 -15.45
CA VAL A 205 16.51 -16.04 -16.30
C VAL A 205 15.25 -16.53 -15.58
N SER A 206 15.22 -16.46 -14.24
CA SER A 206 14.17 -17.07 -13.43
C SER A 206 13.88 -16.31 -12.14
N TYR A 207 12.77 -16.70 -11.50
CA TYR A 207 12.40 -16.29 -10.16
C TYR A 207 12.40 -17.48 -9.22
N GLN A 208 12.51 -17.20 -7.93
CA GLN A 208 12.29 -18.16 -6.87
C GLN A 208 11.22 -17.63 -5.92
N ILE A 209 10.25 -18.46 -5.59
CA ILE A 209 9.24 -18.18 -4.57
C ILE A 209 9.50 -19.08 -3.38
N LYS A 210 9.61 -18.51 -2.19
CA LYS A 210 9.74 -19.23 -0.93
C LYS A 210 8.43 -19.16 -0.18
N THR A 211 7.89 -20.33 0.19
CA THR A 211 6.62 -20.46 0.90
C THR A 211 6.82 -21.30 2.16
N GLY A 212 6.34 -20.78 3.28
CA GLY A 212 6.29 -21.48 4.56
C GLY A 212 4.86 -21.91 4.92
N VAL A 213 4.68 -22.40 6.13
CA VAL A 213 3.37 -22.83 6.67
C VAL A 213 2.36 -21.68 6.74
N ALA A 214 2.83 -20.46 6.96
CA ALA A 214 2.00 -19.26 7.13
C ALA A 214 1.80 -18.45 5.81
N GLY A 215 2.27 -18.94 4.67
CA GLY A 215 2.14 -18.30 3.37
C GLY A 215 3.45 -18.06 2.65
N VAL A 216 3.40 -17.18 1.66
CA VAL A 216 4.58 -16.71 0.94
C VAL A 216 5.45 -15.89 1.89
N GLU A 217 6.74 -16.19 1.95
CA GLU A 217 7.69 -15.47 2.78
C GLU A 217 8.52 -14.45 1.98
N ALA A 218 8.90 -14.83 0.77
CA ALA A 218 9.73 -14.00 -0.10
C ALA A 218 9.67 -14.46 -1.56
N LEU A 219 9.92 -13.50 -2.46
CA LEU A 219 10.34 -13.78 -3.83
C LEU A 219 11.82 -13.39 -3.97
N ARG A 220 12.54 -14.12 -4.80
CA ARG A 220 13.96 -13.89 -5.05
C ARG A 220 14.25 -13.84 -6.54
N ILE A 221 15.04 -12.88 -6.94
CA ILE A 221 15.76 -12.88 -8.22
C ILE A 221 17.19 -13.28 -7.89
N PRO A 222 17.70 -14.43 -8.39
CA PRO A 222 18.98 -15.02 -7.95
C PRO A 222 20.17 -14.07 -8.02
N LYS A 223 20.27 -13.25 -9.07
CA LYS A 223 21.35 -12.28 -9.25
C LYS A 223 21.13 -10.94 -8.57
N TYR A 224 19.95 -10.73 -7.95
CA TYR A 224 19.63 -9.46 -7.32
C TYR A 224 19.53 -9.60 -5.79
N ASN A 225 18.36 -9.94 -5.28
CA ASN A 225 18.13 -9.98 -3.83
C ASN A 225 16.89 -10.83 -3.47
N ILE A 226 16.69 -11.00 -2.18
CA ILE A 226 15.48 -11.58 -1.60
C ILE A 226 14.53 -10.44 -1.25
N ILE A 227 13.34 -10.45 -1.83
CA ILE A 227 12.29 -9.47 -1.59
C ILE A 227 11.29 -10.11 -0.63
N LYS A 228 11.25 -9.63 0.62
CA LYS A 228 10.27 -10.10 1.62
C LYS A 228 8.88 -9.65 1.23
N THR A 229 7.90 -10.53 1.41
CA THR A 229 6.50 -10.28 1.07
C THR A 229 5.59 -10.52 2.27
N ASP A 230 4.34 -10.13 2.14
CA ASP A 230 3.30 -10.65 3.01
C ASP A 230 2.93 -12.09 2.61
N GLN A 231 2.03 -12.71 3.36
CA GLN A 231 1.60 -14.10 3.15
C GLN A 231 1.00 -14.38 1.76
N ASN A 232 0.55 -13.36 1.05
CA ASN A 232 -0.05 -13.45 -0.28
C ASN A 232 0.92 -13.05 -1.41
N GLY A 233 2.20 -12.86 -1.10
CA GLY A 233 3.21 -12.48 -2.08
C GLY A 233 3.18 -11.00 -2.48
N ASN A 234 2.60 -10.11 -1.65
CA ASN A 234 2.59 -8.68 -1.90
C ASN A 234 3.74 -7.98 -1.20
N ILE A 235 4.16 -6.86 -1.77
CA ILE A 235 4.97 -5.86 -1.09
C ILE A 235 4.13 -4.63 -0.75
N TRP A 236 4.41 -4.00 0.40
CA TRP A 236 3.93 -2.68 0.71
C TRP A 236 4.71 -1.65 -0.09
N LEU A 237 3.99 -0.73 -0.75
CA LEU A 237 4.61 0.31 -1.57
C LEU A 237 5.06 1.48 -0.71
N ASP A 238 6.24 2.01 -1.02
CA ASP A 238 6.74 3.27 -0.47
C ASP A 238 6.41 4.39 -1.47
N PHE A 239 5.35 5.14 -1.19
CA PHE A 239 4.83 6.15 -2.08
C PHE A 239 5.61 7.48 -2.06
N LYS A 240 6.76 7.53 -1.43
CA LYS A 240 7.66 8.69 -1.54
C LYS A 240 8.34 8.79 -2.91
N TRP A 241 8.47 7.67 -3.63
CA TRP A 241 9.19 7.60 -4.89
C TRP A 241 8.39 8.19 -6.05
N ARG A 242 9.06 9.00 -6.87
CA ARG A 242 8.55 9.52 -8.15
C ARG A 242 9.63 9.38 -9.22
N THR A 243 9.21 9.41 -10.48
CA THR A 243 10.13 9.45 -11.63
C THR A 243 10.22 10.85 -12.21
N GLU A 244 11.35 11.16 -12.85
CA GLU A 244 11.38 12.26 -13.80
C GLU A 244 10.46 11.92 -14.97
N THR A 245 9.67 12.90 -15.40
CA THR A 245 8.63 12.71 -16.43
C THR A 245 8.84 13.71 -17.55
N TYR A 246 8.79 13.22 -18.79
CA TYR A 246 8.94 14.00 -20.02
C TYR A 246 7.86 13.57 -21.01
N ALA A 247 7.40 14.49 -21.86
CA ALA A 247 6.45 14.14 -22.91
C ALA A 247 7.16 13.58 -24.15
N LEU A 248 6.54 12.59 -24.80
CA LEU A 248 7.13 11.92 -25.97
C LEU A 248 7.37 12.85 -27.17
N HIS A 249 6.57 13.90 -27.31
CA HIS A 249 6.72 14.89 -28.37
C HIS A 249 7.84 15.92 -28.12
N GLU A 250 8.30 16.06 -26.89
CA GLU A 250 9.39 16.96 -26.53
C GLU A 250 10.77 16.40 -26.93
N GLU A 251 11.82 17.24 -26.82
CA GLU A 251 13.19 16.79 -26.93
C GLU A 251 13.52 15.83 -25.78
N LEU A 252 13.89 14.61 -26.12
CA LEU A 252 14.17 13.57 -25.13
C LEU A 252 15.47 13.89 -24.37
N PRO A 253 15.48 13.72 -23.05
CA PRO A 253 16.69 13.87 -22.25
C PRO A 253 17.68 12.74 -22.56
N LYS A 254 18.91 12.86 -22.08
CA LYS A 254 19.85 11.73 -22.08
C LYS A 254 19.37 10.66 -21.10
N LEU A 255 19.17 9.46 -21.59
CA LEU A 255 18.60 8.34 -20.83
C LEU A 255 19.65 7.35 -20.29
N ASP A 256 20.89 7.48 -20.73
CA ASP A 256 22.15 6.80 -20.29
C ASP A 256 21.96 5.52 -19.43
N GLY A 257 21.44 4.45 -20.05
CA GLY A 257 21.20 3.16 -19.39
C GLY A 257 19.99 3.09 -18.45
N LYS A 258 19.19 4.15 -18.36
CA LYS A 258 17.99 4.19 -17.49
C LYS A 258 16.90 3.24 -17.98
N ILE A 259 16.04 2.83 -17.04
CA ILE A 259 14.79 2.14 -17.30
C ILE A 259 13.76 3.19 -17.70
N VAL A 260 13.18 3.07 -18.88
CA VAL A 260 12.18 4.01 -19.41
C VAL A 260 10.80 3.38 -19.42
N ILE A 261 9.85 3.98 -18.72
CA ILE A 261 8.44 3.58 -18.75
C ILE A 261 7.74 4.48 -19.76
N LEU A 262 7.33 3.92 -20.92
CA LEU A 262 6.51 4.63 -21.89
C LEU A 262 5.05 4.48 -21.50
N SER A 263 4.48 5.54 -20.95
CA SER A 263 3.15 5.53 -20.35
C SER A 263 2.13 6.33 -21.15
N LEU A 264 0.89 5.87 -21.12
CA LEU A 264 -0.24 6.53 -21.73
C LEU A 264 -0.99 7.34 -20.66
N THR A 265 -0.89 8.68 -20.74
CA THR A 265 -1.47 9.60 -19.74
C THR A 265 -2.50 10.57 -20.34
N ALA A 266 -2.80 10.42 -21.64
CA ALA A 266 -3.82 11.23 -22.29
C ALA A 266 -5.21 11.01 -21.68
N ALA A 267 -6.01 12.08 -21.63
CA ALA A 267 -7.33 12.08 -21.02
C ALA A 267 -8.24 11.00 -21.60
N GLY A 268 -8.82 10.18 -20.74
CA GLY A 268 -9.71 9.07 -21.12
C GLY A 268 -8.99 7.77 -21.53
N LEU A 269 -7.67 7.75 -21.57
CA LEU A 269 -6.88 6.56 -21.93
C LEU A 269 -6.14 5.97 -20.72
N ASP A 270 -5.92 6.76 -19.68
CA ASP A 270 -5.32 6.29 -18.44
C ASP A 270 -6.39 5.93 -17.39
N ALA A 271 -6.05 5.00 -16.52
CA ALA A 271 -6.86 4.60 -15.37
C ALA A 271 -6.10 4.97 -14.08
N PRO A 272 -6.31 6.17 -13.54
CA PRO A 272 -5.61 6.60 -12.34
C PRO A 272 -6.00 5.77 -11.12
N VAL A 273 -5.04 5.54 -10.22
CA VAL A 273 -5.14 4.60 -9.10
C VAL A 273 -5.22 5.36 -7.77
N PRO A 274 -6.25 5.12 -6.93
CA PRO A 274 -6.32 5.67 -5.59
C PRO A 274 -5.25 5.07 -4.68
N THR A 275 -4.45 5.93 -4.04
CA THR A 275 -3.35 5.53 -3.14
C THR A 275 -3.38 6.32 -1.82
N PRO A 276 -2.59 5.96 -0.81
CA PRO A 276 -2.46 6.72 0.43
C PRO A 276 -2.13 8.21 0.24
N VAL A 277 -1.37 8.55 -0.79
CA VAL A 277 -0.90 9.91 -1.07
C VAL A 277 -1.79 10.69 -2.06
N GLY A 278 -2.90 10.10 -2.44
CA GLY A 278 -3.84 10.65 -3.44
C GLY A 278 -3.99 9.73 -4.64
N VAL A 279 -4.58 10.26 -5.70
CA VAL A 279 -4.72 9.55 -6.96
C VAL A 279 -3.44 9.74 -7.77
N ILE A 280 -2.84 8.64 -8.22
CA ILE A 280 -1.62 8.65 -9.04
C ILE A 280 -1.86 7.92 -10.36
N GLN A 281 -1.00 8.13 -11.32
CA GLN A 281 -1.04 7.44 -12.61
C GLN A 281 -0.53 6.00 -12.47
N ASN A 282 -0.93 5.12 -13.39
CA ASN A 282 -0.55 3.70 -13.30
C ASN A 282 0.97 3.48 -13.44
N HIS A 283 1.65 4.30 -14.23
CA HIS A 283 3.11 4.23 -14.35
C HIS A 283 3.83 4.60 -13.03
N ASP A 284 3.30 5.56 -12.26
CA ASP A 284 3.82 5.89 -10.94
C ASP A 284 3.71 4.72 -9.96
N LEU A 285 2.66 3.90 -10.09
CA LEU A 285 2.51 2.69 -9.28
C LEU A 285 3.61 1.67 -9.61
N ILE A 286 3.88 1.45 -10.90
CA ILE A 286 4.97 0.58 -11.37
C ILE A 286 6.31 1.12 -10.90
N ALA A 287 6.57 2.41 -11.09
CA ALA A 287 7.79 3.07 -10.65
C ALA A 287 7.99 2.98 -9.14
N SER A 288 6.95 3.26 -8.34
CA SER A 288 6.99 3.12 -6.87
C SER A 288 7.27 1.67 -6.44
N SER A 289 6.73 0.68 -7.17
CA SER A 289 6.97 -0.73 -6.92
C SER A 289 8.43 -1.10 -7.16
N ILE A 290 8.99 -0.70 -8.30
CA ILE A 290 10.40 -0.93 -8.66
C ILE A 290 11.30 -0.25 -7.64
N ALA A 291 11.06 1.03 -7.35
CA ALA A 291 11.86 1.81 -6.42
C ALA A 291 11.82 1.25 -4.98
N THR A 292 10.65 0.80 -4.53
CA THR A 292 10.52 0.13 -3.22
C THR A 292 11.40 -1.12 -3.16
N MET A 293 11.40 -1.94 -4.21
CA MET A 293 12.25 -3.13 -4.27
C MET A 293 13.75 -2.78 -4.37
N MET A 294 14.10 -1.76 -5.17
CA MET A 294 15.49 -1.34 -5.38
C MET A 294 16.09 -0.64 -4.16
N SER A 295 15.31 0.12 -3.41
CA SER A 295 15.76 0.80 -2.20
C SER A 295 16.18 -0.16 -1.07
N GLY A 296 15.77 -1.42 -1.15
CA GLY A 296 15.96 -2.41 -0.09
C GLY A 296 15.14 -2.11 1.18
N ARG A 297 14.34 -1.05 1.16
CA ARG A 297 13.45 -0.68 2.28
C ARG A 297 12.19 -1.54 2.23
N ASN A 298 12.21 -2.65 2.95
CA ASN A 298 11.06 -3.53 3.05
C ASN A 298 10.08 -3.01 4.12
N ILE A 299 9.04 -2.32 3.69
CA ILE A 299 7.93 -1.97 4.58
C ILE A 299 7.20 -3.26 4.94
N THR A 300 7.14 -3.57 6.21
CA THR A 300 6.55 -4.82 6.71
C THR A 300 5.67 -4.59 7.93
N ARG A 301 4.72 -5.50 8.11
CA ARG A 301 3.94 -5.62 9.35
C ARG A 301 4.32 -6.95 10.02
N PRO A 302 5.32 -6.95 10.92
CA PRO A 302 5.73 -8.16 11.62
C PRO A 302 4.60 -8.75 12.46
N TYR A 303 4.54 -10.07 12.60
CA TYR A 303 3.50 -10.78 13.38
C TYR A 303 3.40 -10.37 14.84
N TRP A 304 4.48 -9.86 15.45
CA TRP A 304 4.46 -9.37 16.83
C TRP A 304 3.70 -8.03 17.00
N THR A 305 3.46 -7.29 15.92
CA THR A 305 2.79 -5.97 15.99
C THR A 305 1.37 -6.06 16.54
N ASP A 306 0.62 -7.10 16.22
CA ASP A 306 -0.74 -7.28 16.74
C ASP A 306 -0.74 -7.44 18.27
N LEU A 307 0.23 -8.20 18.82
CA LEU A 307 0.39 -8.33 20.26
C LEU A 307 0.88 -7.03 20.91
N ALA A 308 1.80 -6.31 20.27
CA ALA A 308 2.31 -5.03 20.77
C ALA A 308 1.21 -3.95 20.80
N GLU A 309 0.37 -3.87 19.76
CA GLU A 309 -0.78 -2.97 19.69
C GLU A 309 -1.82 -3.27 20.76
N LEU A 310 -2.15 -4.55 20.97
CA LEU A 310 -3.06 -4.98 22.02
C LEU A 310 -2.49 -4.69 23.41
N GLY A 311 -1.22 -5.03 23.63
CA GLY A 311 -0.52 -4.80 24.90
C GLY A 311 -0.40 -3.32 25.24
N SER A 312 0.00 -2.49 24.28
CA SER A 312 0.07 -1.02 24.46
C SER A 312 -1.31 -0.43 24.72
N SER A 313 -2.35 -0.85 24.00
CA SER A 313 -3.73 -0.42 24.25
C SER A 313 -4.18 -0.73 25.68
N PHE A 314 -3.93 -1.94 26.16
CA PHE A 314 -4.27 -2.34 27.53
C PHE A 314 -3.51 -1.53 28.58
N ILE A 315 -2.18 -1.39 28.44
CA ILE A 315 -1.33 -0.68 29.39
C ILE A 315 -1.70 0.81 29.44
N LEU A 316 -1.81 1.47 28.30
CA LEU A 316 -2.14 2.90 28.23
C LEU A 316 -3.57 3.16 28.76
N ALA A 317 -4.54 2.31 28.43
CA ALA A 317 -5.90 2.40 28.94
C ALA A 317 -5.97 2.21 30.46
N LEU A 318 -5.20 1.27 31.01
CA LEU A 318 -5.11 1.06 32.44
C LEU A 318 -4.49 2.29 33.14
N LEU A 319 -3.41 2.83 32.62
CA LEU A 319 -2.73 4.01 33.16
C LEU A 319 -3.64 5.23 33.19
N ILE A 320 -4.33 5.54 32.05
CA ILE A 320 -5.25 6.68 32.01
C ILE A 320 -6.42 6.50 32.96
N SER A 321 -6.97 5.28 33.08
CA SER A 321 -8.02 4.96 34.04
C SER A 321 -7.58 5.20 35.50
N ILE A 322 -6.36 4.74 35.85
CA ILE A 322 -5.79 4.99 37.18
C ILE A 322 -5.71 6.49 37.46
N VAL A 323 -5.13 7.25 36.55
CA VAL A 323 -4.96 8.71 36.72
C VAL A 323 -6.31 9.41 36.88
N VAL A 324 -7.28 9.13 36.00
CA VAL A 324 -8.61 9.79 36.03
C VAL A 324 -9.41 9.41 37.28
N LEU A 325 -9.32 8.16 37.75
CA LEU A 325 -10.11 7.70 38.88
C LEU A 325 -9.49 8.03 40.25
N THR A 326 -8.15 8.30 40.34
CA THR A 326 -7.46 8.56 41.61
C THR A 326 -7.01 10.00 41.77
N LEU A 327 -6.43 10.60 40.74
CA LEU A 327 -5.84 11.93 40.81
C LEU A 327 -6.86 13.02 40.52
N ARG A 328 -6.46 14.31 40.60
CA ARG A 328 -7.32 15.44 40.22
C ARG A 328 -7.62 15.41 38.72
N TRP A 329 -8.78 15.89 38.32
CA TRP A 329 -9.31 15.85 36.95
C TRP A 329 -8.38 16.43 35.88
N HIS A 330 -7.61 17.48 36.22
CA HIS A 330 -6.69 18.14 35.27
C HIS A 330 -5.54 17.23 34.84
N TYR A 331 -5.06 16.28 35.67
CA TYR A 331 -4.03 15.35 35.27
C TYR A 331 -4.48 14.42 34.13
N GLY A 332 -5.75 14.01 34.15
CA GLY A 332 -6.32 13.20 33.06
C GLY A 332 -6.45 13.98 31.75
N ILE A 333 -6.72 15.30 31.82
CA ILE A 333 -6.80 16.17 30.63
C ILE A 333 -5.39 16.39 30.01
N ILE A 334 -4.36 16.56 30.84
CA ILE A 334 -2.98 16.75 30.38
C ILE A 334 -2.42 15.44 29.81
N LEU A 335 -2.69 14.32 30.48
CA LEU A 335 -2.14 13.03 30.09
C LEU A 335 -2.75 12.49 28.78
N LEU A 336 -4.02 12.78 28.49
CA LEU A 336 -4.70 12.31 27.28
C LEU A 336 -3.95 12.73 25.99
N PRO A 337 -3.70 14.01 25.69
CA PRO A 337 -2.98 14.38 24.47
C PRO A 337 -1.55 13.84 24.44
N ILE A 338 -0.88 13.67 25.59
CA ILE A 338 0.44 13.05 25.65
C ILE A 338 0.38 11.58 25.20
N MET A 339 -0.61 10.83 25.66
CA MET A 339 -0.78 9.43 25.26
C MET A 339 -1.20 9.28 23.80
N LEU A 340 -2.11 10.14 23.32
CA LEU A 340 -2.52 10.15 21.90
C LEU A 340 -1.33 10.50 20.99
N GLY A 341 -0.61 11.58 21.33
CA GLY A 341 0.59 11.99 20.61
C GLY A 341 1.69 10.93 20.68
N GLY A 342 1.92 10.35 21.87
CA GLY A 342 2.89 9.27 22.06
C GLY A 342 2.60 8.03 21.21
N SER A 343 1.33 7.63 21.09
CA SER A 343 0.93 6.52 20.21
C SER A 343 1.24 6.83 18.75
N TYR A 344 0.91 8.05 18.29
CA TYR A 344 1.15 8.50 16.92
C TYR A 344 2.64 8.60 16.59
N TYR A 345 3.40 9.37 17.38
CA TYR A 345 4.83 9.58 17.15
C TYR A 345 5.66 8.31 17.37
N GLY A 346 5.24 7.42 18.29
CA GLY A 346 5.85 6.11 18.48
C GLY A 346 5.69 5.22 17.25
N SER A 347 4.49 5.19 16.65
CA SER A 347 4.23 4.46 15.40
C SER A 347 4.99 5.09 14.22
N LEU A 348 5.02 6.43 14.12
CA LEU A 348 5.76 7.15 13.08
C LEU A 348 7.26 6.85 13.16
N TYR A 349 7.85 6.83 14.36
CA TYR A 349 9.26 6.48 14.59
C TYR A 349 9.58 5.06 14.11
N LEU A 350 8.72 4.08 14.44
CA LEU A 350 8.89 2.69 13.98
C LEU A 350 8.76 2.58 12.45
N PHE A 351 7.93 3.40 11.84
CA PHE A 351 7.79 3.45 10.39
C PHE A 351 9.01 4.09 9.71
N THR A 352 9.51 5.22 10.22
CA THR A 352 10.63 5.94 9.61
C THR A 352 11.96 5.20 9.76
N GLU A 353 12.26 4.69 10.96
CA GLU A 353 13.55 4.07 11.26
C GLU A 353 13.62 2.59 10.88
N TYR A 354 12.51 1.85 11.10
CA TYR A 354 12.51 0.39 10.95
C TYR A 354 11.63 -0.10 9.80
N SER A 355 10.87 0.80 9.15
CA SER A 355 9.88 0.44 8.12
C SER A 355 8.79 -0.53 8.61
N TYR A 356 8.46 -0.44 9.92
CA TYR A 356 7.42 -1.26 10.51
C TYR A 356 6.07 -0.54 10.51
N LEU A 357 5.04 -1.24 10.04
CA LEU A 357 3.66 -0.77 10.09
C LEU A 357 3.02 -1.17 11.41
N VAL A 358 2.92 -0.21 12.33
CA VAL A 358 2.29 -0.38 13.66
C VAL A 358 1.08 0.55 13.73
N ASP A 359 -0.06 0.01 14.11
CA ASP A 359 -1.31 0.76 14.23
C ASP A 359 -1.30 1.62 15.50
N TRP A 360 -1.35 2.94 15.32
CA TRP A 360 -1.48 3.90 16.43
C TRP A 360 -2.94 4.23 16.75
N SER A 361 -3.86 3.98 15.82
CA SER A 361 -5.25 4.41 15.92
C SER A 361 -6.01 3.62 16.98
N TRP A 362 -5.75 2.32 17.09
CA TRP A 362 -6.41 1.47 18.08
C TRP A 362 -6.01 1.79 19.53
N PRO A 363 -4.71 1.89 19.89
CA PRO A 363 -4.31 2.40 21.20
C PRO A 363 -4.88 3.77 21.52
N ALA A 364 -4.86 4.71 20.57
CA ALA A 364 -5.40 6.06 20.75
C ALA A 364 -6.93 6.03 21.01
N LEU A 365 -7.68 5.29 20.21
CA LEU A 365 -9.13 5.12 20.39
C LEU A 365 -9.45 4.51 21.75
N THR A 366 -8.73 3.45 22.13
CA THR A 366 -8.93 2.75 23.41
C THR A 366 -8.68 3.70 24.58
N VAL A 367 -7.57 4.45 24.55
CA VAL A 367 -7.25 5.46 25.58
C VAL A 367 -8.34 6.53 25.67
N PHE A 368 -8.81 7.05 24.54
CA PHE A 368 -9.87 8.07 24.51
C PHE A 368 -11.20 7.56 25.09
N VAL A 369 -11.63 6.36 24.71
CA VAL A 369 -12.88 5.76 25.21
C VAL A 369 -12.79 5.46 26.71
N VAL A 370 -11.66 4.93 27.18
CA VAL A 370 -11.44 4.63 28.61
C VAL A 370 -11.31 5.90 29.42
N TRP A 371 -10.65 6.94 28.91
CA TRP A 371 -10.59 8.26 29.54
C TRP A 371 -11.99 8.86 29.71
N SER A 372 -12.79 8.91 28.64
CA SER A 372 -14.16 9.46 28.62
C SER A 372 -15.06 8.73 29.59
N SER A 373 -15.06 7.40 29.55
CA SER A 373 -15.87 6.56 30.44
C SER A 373 -15.45 6.68 31.90
N SER A 374 -14.14 6.73 32.18
CA SER A 374 -13.62 6.91 33.55
C SER A 374 -13.95 8.30 34.09
N ALA A 375 -13.83 9.35 33.27
CA ALA A 375 -14.24 10.72 33.63
C ALA A 375 -15.75 10.79 33.95
N PHE A 376 -16.58 10.15 33.11
CA PHE A 376 -18.01 10.07 33.34
C PHE A 376 -18.36 9.33 34.65
N LEU A 377 -17.73 8.18 34.90
CA LEU A 377 -17.94 7.42 36.16
C LEU A 377 -17.54 8.24 37.39
N ARG A 378 -16.46 9.00 37.31
CA ARG A 378 -16.04 9.89 38.37
C ARG A 378 -17.04 11.03 38.57
N PHE A 379 -17.46 11.71 37.50
CA PHE A 379 -18.45 12.77 37.55
C PHE A 379 -19.74 12.28 38.20
N MET A 380 -20.26 11.13 37.78
CA MET A 380 -21.45 10.52 38.38
C MET A 380 -21.32 10.22 39.86
N GLN A 381 -20.13 9.81 40.29
CA GLN A 381 -19.84 9.56 41.70
C GLN A 381 -19.84 10.85 42.52
N GLU A 382 -19.15 11.88 42.03
CA GLU A 382 -19.09 13.19 42.66
C GLU A 382 -20.50 13.85 42.71
N TYR A 383 -21.28 13.73 41.65
CA TYR A 383 -22.66 14.20 41.58
C TYR A 383 -23.55 13.52 42.63
N LYS A 384 -23.50 12.16 42.71
CA LYS A 384 -24.25 11.41 43.69
C LYS A 384 -23.85 11.80 45.14
N LEU A 385 -22.55 11.98 45.39
CA LEU A 385 -22.07 12.37 46.71
C LEU A 385 -22.60 13.78 47.09
N ARG A 386 -22.54 14.74 46.17
CA ARG A 386 -23.09 16.08 46.37
C ARG A 386 -24.62 16.03 46.65
N GLN A 387 -25.35 15.20 45.94
CA GLN A 387 -26.79 15.03 46.17
C GLN A 387 -27.07 14.41 47.57
N GLN A 388 -26.28 13.44 47.99
CA GLN A 388 -26.42 12.86 49.33
C GLN A 388 -26.11 13.86 50.43
N ILE A 389 -25.02 14.64 50.29
CA ILE A 389 -24.67 15.70 51.23
C ILE A 389 -25.81 16.74 51.30
N LYS A 390 -26.30 17.17 50.13
CA LYS A 390 -27.44 18.13 50.07
C LYS A 390 -28.68 17.61 50.83
N LYS A 391 -29.09 16.35 50.58
CA LYS A 391 -30.21 15.72 51.26
C LYS A 391 -29.99 15.60 52.79
N GLN A 392 -28.76 15.35 53.24
CA GLN A 392 -28.46 15.34 54.67
C GLN A 392 -28.56 16.73 55.30
N PHE A 393 -28.07 17.80 54.64
CA PHE A 393 -28.21 19.14 55.11
C PHE A 393 -29.66 19.63 55.09
N GLU A 394 -30.46 19.29 54.11
CA GLU A 394 -31.90 19.60 54.05
C GLU A 394 -32.71 19.00 55.23
N HIS A 395 -32.20 17.93 55.85
CA HIS A 395 -32.82 17.29 57.00
C HIS A 395 -32.52 17.98 58.34
N TYR A 396 -31.41 18.75 58.40
CA TYR A 396 -30.91 19.37 59.64
C TYR A 396 -31.05 20.93 59.68
N LEU A 397 -31.33 21.58 58.57
CA LEU A 397 -31.43 23.05 58.47
C LEU A 397 -32.84 23.46 58.03
N ASP A 398 -33.30 24.64 58.59
CA ASP A 398 -34.53 25.27 58.14
C ASP A 398 -34.49 25.54 56.63
N PRO A 399 -35.57 25.26 55.86
CA PRO A 399 -35.63 25.48 54.41
C PRO A 399 -35.20 26.87 53.96
N ARG A 400 -35.38 27.92 54.80
CA ARG A 400 -34.99 29.32 54.53
C ARG A 400 -33.47 29.52 54.55
N GLN A 401 -32.74 28.81 55.41
CA GLN A 401 -31.26 28.89 55.50
C GLN A 401 -30.59 28.10 54.36
N VAL A 402 -31.17 27.00 53.89
CA VAL A 402 -30.65 26.23 52.77
C VAL A 402 -30.70 27.03 51.45
N ALA A 403 -31.74 27.85 51.24
CA ALA A 403 -31.87 28.72 50.07
C ALA A 403 -30.83 29.84 49.99
N ILE A 404 -30.28 30.29 51.10
CA ILE A 404 -29.22 31.33 51.19
C ILE A 404 -27.85 30.73 50.85
N LEU A 405 -27.58 29.48 51.21
CA LEU A 405 -26.33 28.77 50.93
C LEU A 405 -26.22 28.22 49.50
N GLN A 406 -27.28 28.28 48.70
CA GLN A 406 -27.34 27.83 47.29
C GLN A 406 -27.07 28.98 46.29
N LYS A 407 -27.00 30.25 46.74
CA LYS A 407 -26.55 31.41 45.95
C LYS A 407 -25.06 31.61 46.08
#